data_ff5473abefeb0524c97a4450591b3e1f
#
_entry.id   ff5473abefeb0524c97a4450591b3e1f
#
_cell.length_a   1.000
_cell.length_b   1.000
_cell.length_c   1.000
_cell.angle_alpha   90.00
_cell.angle_beta   90.00
_cell.angle_gamma   90.00
#
_symmetry.space_group_name_H-M   'P 1'
#
loop_
_entity.id
_entity.type
_entity.pdbx_description
1 polymer ?
#
loop_
_entity_poly.entity_id
_entity_poly.type
_entity_poly.pdbx_seq_one_letter_code
_entity_poly.pdbx_strand_id
1 'polypeptide(L)'
;MINRREAIVAGVAALTTSTILSTTARAETSENPDIAPIQKLLKAHDEAFTNQNLDGVMECLVTNAVIIGTGPGEVWSGPDEIKVAYGHFFKGFDKGEQHFEYQFRFAGLSPEMGWLMASGNVTGKKNGQDMGYPLNISLVVSKQGDQWKISAMHFSTLAGTSSED
;
A
#
# COMPACT_ATOMS: atom_id res chain seq x y z
N MET A 1 -16.79 22.45 -26.48
CA MET A 1 -16.08 21.43 -25.68
C MET A 1 -14.67 21.33 -26.25
N ILE A 2 -13.69 21.92 -25.57
CA ILE A 2 -12.31 21.98 -26.04
C ILE A 2 -11.58 20.75 -25.48
N ASN A 3 -11.10 19.92 -26.42
CA ASN A 3 -10.39 18.68 -26.11
C ASN A 3 -8.98 19.01 -25.62
N ARG A 4 -8.66 18.66 -24.38
CA ARG A 4 -7.40 19.00 -23.69
C ARG A 4 -6.16 18.23 -24.19
N ARG A 5 -6.25 17.51 -25.29
CA ARG A 5 -5.15 16.68 -25.83
C ARG A 5 -4.38 17.30 -26.99
N GLU A 6 -4.71 18.49 -27.49
CA GLU A 6 -4.10 19.06 -28.70
C GLU A 6 -3.26 20.33 -28.50
N ALA A 7 -2.86 20.66 -27.28
CA ALA A 7 -2.13 21.90 -27.00
C ALA A 7 -0.64 21.73 -26.67
N ILE A 8 0.02 20.66 -27.09
CA ILE A 8 1.49 20.52 -26.94
C ILE A 8 2.09 19.97 -28.23
N VAL A 9 2.06 20.75 -29.31
CA VAL A 9 3.00 20.63 -30.43
C VAL A 9 3.08 21.99 -31.12
N ALA A 10 3.99 22.85 -30.74
CA ALA A 10 4.71 23.83 -31.57
C ALA A 10 5.72 24.60 -30.72
N GLY A 11 6.99 24.48 -31.03
CA GLY A 11 7.96 25.41 -30.50
C GLY A 11 9.37 24.87 -30.32
N VAL A 12 10.09 24.80 -31.44
CA VAL A 12 11.47 25.25 -31.66
C VAL A 12 12.62 24.33 -31.27
N ALA A 13 13.28 23.87 -32.31
CA ALA A 13 14.63 23.34 -32.34
C ALA A 13 15.67 24.35 -31.84
N ALA A 14 16.47 23.97 -30.86
CA ALA A 14 17.82 24.47 -30.67
C ALA A 14 18.69 23.30 -30.21
N LEU A 15 19.60 22.93 -31.11
CA LEU A 15 20.66 21.96 -30.87
C LEU A 15 21.64 22.49 -29.85
N THR A 16 21.64 21.89 -28.66
CA THR A 16 22.82 21.86 -27.80
C THR A 16 22.99 20.43 -27.32
N THR A 17 24.08 19.81 -27.75
CA THR A 17 24.59 18.53 -27.27
C THR A 17 24.86 18.62 -25.76
N SER A 18 23.88 18.22 -24.96
CA SER A 18 24.07 17.95 -23.53
C SER A 18 23.98 16.47 -23.34
N THR A 19 25.10 15.89 -22.99
CA THR A 19 25.23 14.51 -22.52
C THR A 19 24.24 14.27 -21.38
N ILE A 20 23.15 13.59 -21.66
CA ILE A 20 22.18 13.15 -20.64
C ILE A 20 22.86 11.99 -19.91
N LEU A 21 23.50 12.29 -18.78
CA LEU A 21 23.73 11.26 -17.78
C LEU A 21 22.34 10.77 -17.33
N SER A 22 21.97 9.60 -17.81
CA SER A 22 20.85 8.85 -17.28
C SER A 22 21.21 8.42 -15.87
N THR A 23 20.92 9.26 -14.88
CA THR A 23 20.86 8.85 -13.49
C THR A 23 19.62 7.98 -13.37
N THR A 24 19.78 6.67 -13.58
CA THR A 24 18.87 5.69 -13.04
C THR A 24 18.87 5.93 -11.54
N ALA A 25 17.81 6.52 -11.01
CA ALA A 25 17.56 6.57 -9.58
C ALA A 25 17.35 5.12 -9.11
N ARG A 26 18.46 4.44 -8.89
CA ARG A 26 18.49 3.21 -8.12
C ARG A 26 18.06 3.64 -6.72
N ALA A 27 16.90 3.18 -6.27
CA ALA A 27 16.51 3.29 -4.88
C ALA A 27 17.60 2.55 -4.08
N GLU A 28 18.55 3.32 -3.58
CA GLU A 28 19.51 2.81 -2.60
C GLU A 28 18.66 2.42 -1.39
N THR A 29 18.61 1.13 -1.10
CA THR A 29 18.26 0.61 0.22
C THR A 29 19.42 0.96 1.16
N SER A 30 19.56 2.24 1.44
CA SER A 30 20.35 2.69 2.57
C SER A 30 19.57 2.20 3.79
N GLU A 31 20.18 1.34 4.59
CA GLU A 31 19.70 1.04 5.93
C GLU A 31 19.73 2.35 6.72
N ASN A 32 18.72 3.15 6.56
CA ASN A 32 18.52 4.32 7.40
C ASN A 32 18.06 3.77 8.76
N PRO A 33 18.84 3.90 9.83
CA PRO A 33 18.50 3.38 11.15
C PRO A 33 17.14 3.89 11.64
N ASP A 34 16.70 5.05 11.17
CA ASP A 34 15.43 5.66 11.56
C ASP A 34 14.20 4.97 10.96
N ILE A 35 14.34 4.19 9.90
CA ILE A 35 13.21 3.44 9.29
C ILE A 35 13.10 2.01 9.81
N ALA A 36 14.10 1.47 10.50
CA ALA A 36 14.08 0.09 11.00
C ALA A 36 12.87 -0.23 11.90
N PRO A 37 12.43 0.66 12.82
CA PRO A 37 11.22 0.41 13.61
C PRO A 37 9.95 0.35 12.77
N ILE A 38 9.86 1.15 11.69
CA ILE A 38 8.72 1.15 10.76
C ILE A 38 8.72 -0.15 9.94
N GLN A 39 9.87 -0.57 9.44
CA GLN A 39 9.99 -1.86 8.74
C GLN A 39 9.57 -3.02 9.63
N LYS A 40 9.97 -3.00 10.91
CA LYS A 40 9.55 -4.00 11.91
C LYS A 40 8.04 -3.99 12.12
N LEU A 41 7.42 -2.80 12.24
CA LEU A 41 5.98 -2.65 12.36
C LEU A 41 5.24 -3.24 11.15
N LEU A 42 5.65 -2.87 9.93
CA LEU A 42 5.01 -3.34 8.70
C LEU A 42 5.15 -4.86 8.54
N LYS A 43 6.31 -5.40 8.88
CA LYS A 43 6.54 -6.85 8.88
C LYS A 43 5.63 -7.55 9.91
N ALA A 44 5.52 -7.02 11.13
CA ALA A 44 4.65 -7.58 12.16
C ALA A 44 3.18 -7.57 11.74
N HIS A 45 2.72 -6.46 11.12
CA HIS A 45 1.36 -6.37 10.57
C HIS A 45 1.13 -7.40 9.48
N ASP A 46 2.06 -7.54 8.53
CA ASP A 46 1.98 -8.48 7.40
C ASP A 46 1.93 -9.93 7.87
N GLU A 47 2.81 -10.30 8.81
CA GLU A 47 2.83 -11.63 9.43
C GLU A 47 1.52 -11.91 10.20
N ALA A 48 1.01 -10.93 10.96
CA ALA A 48 -0.26 -11.08 11.67
C ALA A 48 -1.42 -11.23 10.69
N PHE A 49 -1.45 -10.44 9.62
CA PHE A 49 -2.48 -10.48 8.59
C PHE A 49 -2.48 -11.83 7.85
N THR A 50 -1.34 -12.25 7.32
CA THR A 50 -1.20 -13.53 6.60
C THR A 50 -1.60 -14.72 7.47
N ASN A 51 -1.29 -14.66 8.77
CA ASN A 51 -1.68 -15.70 9.74
C ASN A 51 -3.08 -15.51 10.33
N GLN A 52 -3.87 -14.55 9.84
CA GLN A 52 -5.22 -14.26 10.32
C GLN A 52 -5.27 -14.04 11.84
N ASN A 53 -4.22 -13.42 12.38
CA ASN A 53 -4.10 -13.07 13.79
C ASN A 53 -4.67 -11.67 14.04
N LEU A 54 -5.95 -11.59 14.39
CA LEU A 54 -6.65 -10.34 14.60
C LEU A 54 -6.01 -9.46 15.67
N ASP A 55 -5.65 -10.05 16.81
CA ASP A 55 -5.05 -9.30 17.90
C ASP A 55 -3.69 -8.70 17.49
N GLY A 56 -2.85 -9.49 16.81
CA GLY A 56 -1.56 -9.02 16.29
C GLY A 56 -1.72 -7.89 15.28
N VAL A 57 -2.73 -7.93 14.42
CA VAL A 57 -3.04 -6.83 13.51
C VAL A 57 -3.46 -5.58 14.30
N MET A 58 -4.37 -5.73 15.26
CA MET A 58 -4.86 -4.61 16.07
C MET A 58 -3.75 -3.95 16.89
N GLU A 59 -2.77 -4.72 17.37
CA GLU A 59 -1.58 -4.18 18.04
C GLU A 59 -0.72 -3.27 17.17
N CYS A 60 -0.77 -3.44 15.86
CA CYS A 60 -0.04 -2.60 14.91
C CYS A 60 -0.72 -1.26 14.62
N LEU A 61 -1.99 -1.09 14.99
CA LEU A 61 -2.80 0.09 14.67
C LEU A 61 -2.88 1.08 15.84
N VAL A 62 -3.06 2.37 15.54
CA VAL A 62 -3.50 3.34 16.55
C VAL A 62 -4.97 3.10 16.89
N THR A 63 -5.42 3.51 18.08
CA THR A 63 -6.81 3.32 18.50
C THR A 63 -7.84 3.98 17.59
N ASN A 64 -7.50 5.13 17.02
CA ASN A 64 -8.34 5.88 16.09
C ASN A 64 -7.92 5.69 14.62
N ALA A 65 -7.38 4.54 14.26
CA ALA A 65 -7.01 4.23 12.90
C ALA A 65 -8.22 4.27 11.95
N VAL A 66 -7.96 4.56 10.68
CA VAL A 66 -8.97 4.55 9.61
C VAL A 66 -8.48 3.65 8.48
N ILE A 67 -9.38 2.82 7.96
CA ILE A 67 -9.12 1.97 6.81
C ILE A 67 -10.18 2.27 5.75
N ILE A 68 -9.73 2.47 4.51
CA ILE A 68 -10.59 2.56 3.33
C ILE A 68 -10.30 1.33 2.47
N GLY A 69 -11.32 0.56 2.16
CA GLY A 69 -11.24 -0.62 1.32
C GLY A 69 -11.23 -0.31 -0.17
N THR A 70 -11.44 -1.32 -0.98
CA THR A 70 -11.40 -1.21 -2.46
C THR A 70 -12.73 -0.76 -3.07
N GLY A 71 -13.82 -0.91 -2.34
CA GLY A 71 -15.18 -0.59 -2.78
C GLY A 71 -15.72 0.73 -2.23
N PRO A 72 -16.68 1.37 -2.92
CA PRO A 72 -17.36 2.54 -2.39
C PRO A 72 -18.06 2.24 -1.07
N GLY A 73 -17.84 3.10 -0.05
CA GLY A 73 -18.45 2.94 1.27
C GLY A 73 -17.74 1.97 2.20
N GLU A 74 -16.69 1.31 1.77
CA GLU A 74 -15.82 0.50 2.61
C GLU A 74 -14.89 1.40 3.43
N VAL A 75 -15.42 1.99 4.50
CA VAL A 75 -14.69 2.87 5.41
C VAL A 75 -14.93 2.37 6.84
N TRP A 76 -13.84 2.10 7.55
CA TRP A 76 -13.88 1.62 8.93
C TRP A 76 -13.00 2.52 9.80
N SER A 77 -13.51 2.90 10.96
CA SER A 77 -12.84 3.80 11.89
C SER A 77 -12.94 3.26 13.32
N GLY A 78 -11.82 3.27 14.00
CA GLY A 78 -11.74 2.77 15.37
C GLY A 78 -11.76 1.25 15.50
N PRO A 79 -11.53 0.73 16.73
CA PRO A 79 -11.19 -0.68 16.92
C PRO A 79 -12.30 -1.64 16.54
N ASP A 80 -13.56 -1.31 16.84
CA ASP A 80 -14.67 -2.26 16.65
C ASP A 80 -14.99 -2.46 15.15
N GLU A 81 -15.07 -1.38 14.39
CA GLU A 81 -15.29 -1.45 12.95
C GLU A 81 -14.12 -2.10 12.22
N ILE A 82 -12.88 -1.78 12.62
CA ILE A 82 -11.67 -2.36 12.03
C ILE A 82 -11.58 -3.86 12.29
N LYS A 83 -11.94 -4.34 13.48
CA LYS A 83 -12.02 -5.79 13.74
C LYS A 83 -13.00 -6.49 12.81
N VAL A 84 -14.16 -5.87 12.54
CA VAL A 84 -15.13 -6.40 11.58
C VAL A 84 -14.52 -6.45 10.18
N ALA A 85 -13.85 -5.38 9.74
CA ALA A 85 -13.18 -5.31 8.44
C ALA A 85 -12.14 -6.44 8.27
N TYR A 86 -11.24 -6.61 9.24
CA TYR A 86 -10.25 -7.69 9.18
C TYR A 86 -10.90 -9.08 9.19
N GLY A 87 -11.98 -9.27 9.95
CA GLY A 87 -12.75 -10.51 9.91
C GLY A 87 -13.35 -10.81 8.52
N HIS A 88 -13.65 -9.79 7.71
CA HIS A 88 -14.03 -9.95 6.30
C HIS A 88 -12.80 -10.22 5.42
N PHE A 89 -11.72 -9.50 5.58
CA PHE A 89 -10.50 -9.67 4.78
C PHE A 89 -9.91 -11.08 4.93
N PHE A 90 -9.88 -11.62 6.13
CA PHE A 90 -9.39 -12.98 6.41
C PHE A 90 -10.19 -14.08 5.69
N LYS A 91 -11.45 -13.83 5.34
CA LYS A 91 -12.23 -14.78 4.54
C LYS A 91 -11.79 -14.80 3.06
N GLY A 92 -10.98 -13.86 2.64
CA GLY A 92 -10.51 -13.71 1.27
C GLY A 92 -9.42 -14.70 0.85
N PHE A 93 -8.76 -15.38 1.82
CA PHE A 93 -7.62 -16.26 1.54
C PHE A 93 -7.48 -17.35 2.61
N ASP A 94 -6.68 -18.39 2.32
CA ASP A 94 -6.36 -19.44 3.28
C ASP A 94 -5.26 -18.95 4.22
N LYS A 95 -5.35 -19.33 5.49
CA LYS A 95 -4.41 -18.90 6.52
C LYS A 95 -2.97 -19.28 6.16
N GLY A 96 -2.07 -18.30 6.20
CA GLY A 96 -0.65 -18.47 5.86
C GLY A 96 -0.33 -18.36 4.37
N GLU A 97 -1.35 -18.19 3.50
CA GLU A 97 -1.19 -18.33 2.06
C GLU A 97 -1.22 -17.01 1.28
N GLN A 98 -1.46 -15.85 1.93
CA GLN A 98 -1.49 -14.57 1.23
C GLN A 98 -0.15 -13.86 1.32
N HIS A 99 0.32 -13.36 0.17
CA HIS A 99 1.54 -12.54 0.04
C HIS A 99 1.27 -11.34 -0.86
N PHE A 100 2.01 -10.25 -0.62
CA PHE A 100 1.98 -9.07 -1.49
C PHE A 100 3.34 -8.90 -2.16
N GLU A 101 3.34 -9.00 -3.49
CA GLU A 101 4.53 -8.85 -4.33
C GLU A 101 4.61 -7.40 -4.82
N TYR A 102 5.56 -6.65 -4.28
CA TYR A 102 5.78 -5.26 -4.65
C TYR A 102 6.34 -5.10 -6.06
N GLN A 103 5.68 -4.32 -6.91
CA GLN A 103 6.22 -3.86 -8.19
C GLN A 103 6.82 -2.45 -8.05
N PHE A 104 6.13 -1.57 -7.37
CA PHE A 104 6.58 -0.20 -7.09
C PHE A 104 6.27 0.15 -5.63
N ARG A 105 7.15 0.91 -5.02
CA ARG A 105 6.93 1.48 -3.70
C ARG A 105 7.65 2.80 -3.54
N PHE A 106 6.98 3.75 -2.92
CA PHE A 106 7.48 5.06 -2.56
C PHE A 106 7.16 5.32 -1.10
N ALA A 107 8.05 5.98 -0.39
CA ALA A 107 7.86 6.29 1.01
C ALA A 107 8.51 7.64 1.36
N GLY A 108 7.96 8.30 2.36
CA GLY A 108 8.54 9.48 2.99
C GLY A 108 8.44 9.37 4.51
N LEU A 109 9.37 9.99 5.20
CA LEU A 109 9.47 9.94 6.65
C LEU A 109 9.76 11.32 7.22
N SER A 110 9.10 11.66 8.31
CA SER A 110 9.41 12.75 9.23
C SER A 110 9.60 12.18 10.65
N PRO A 111 10.06 12.97 11.64
CA PRO A 111 10.26 12.47 13.01
C PRO A 111 9.02 11.83 13.66
N GLU A 112 7.82 12.28 13.29
CA GLU A 112 6.56 11.89 13.93
C GLU A 112 5.62 11.11 13.02
N MET A 113 5.84 11.14 11.70
CA MET A 113 4.94 10.55 10.71
C MET A 113 5.71 10.01 9.51
N GLY A 114 5.21 8.90 8.97
CA GLY A 114 5.68 8.35 7.70
C GLY A 114 4.50 7.94 6.82
N TRP A 115 4.76 7.80 5.53
CA TRP A 115 3.80 7.29 4.57
C TRP A 115 4.47 6.32 3.61
N LEU A 116 3.67 5.38 3.12
CA LEU A 116 4.04 4.43 2.07
C LEU A 116 2.95 4.42 1.01
N MET A 117 3.35 4.44 -0.25
CA MET A 117 2.51 4.11 -1.40
C MET A 117 3.14 2.94 -2.14
N ALA A 118 2.36 1.92 -2.41
CA ALA A 118 2.81 0.72 -3.10
C ALA A 118 1.81 0.26 -4.14
N SER A 119 2.31 -0.33 -5.20
CA SER A 119 1.54 -1.04 -6.22
C SER A 119 2.18 -2.42 -6.40
N GLY A 120 1.36 -3.44 -6.58
CA GLY A 120 1.82 -4.81 -6.74
C GLY A 120 0.68 -5.79 -6.93
N ASN A 121 0.99 -7.05 -6.73
CA ASN A 121 0.02 -8.14 -6.83
C ASN A 121 -0.13 -8.84 -5.47
N VAL A 122 -1.37 -9.09 -5.10
CA VAL A 122 -1.68 -10.10 -4.09
C VAL A 122 -1.60 -11.45 -4.76
N THR A 123 -0.91 -12.40 -4.14
CA THR A 123 -0.86 -13.82 -4.53
C THR A 123 -1.18 -14.68 -3.33
N GLY A 124 -1.67 -15.89 -3.56
CA GLY A 124 -1.98 -16.81 -2.47
C GLY A 124 -2.95 -17.90 -2.85
N LYS A 125 -3.66 -18.44 -1.85
CA LYS A 125 -4.68 -19.47 -2.06
C LYS A 125 -5.99 -19.13 -1.39
N LYS A 126 -7.08 -19.58 -1.99
CA LYS A 126 -8.42 -19.60 -1.44
C LYS A 126 -9.07 -20.96 -1.66
N ASN A 127 -9.42 -21.65 -0.56
CA ASN A 127 -9.91 -23.03 -0.59
C ASN A 127 -8.96 -23.99 -1.34
N GLY A 128 -7.64 -23.81 -1.15
CA GLY A 128 -6.58 -24.58 -1.81
C GLY A 128 -6.33 -24.21 -3.28
N GLN A 129 -7.10 -23.30 -3.87
CA GLN A 129 -6.92 -22.85 -5.25
C GLN A 129 -6.09 -21.56 -5.29
N ASP A 130 -5.18 -21.47 -6.26
CA ASP A 130 -4.37 -20.28 -6.46
C ASP A 130 -5.26 -19.07 -6.76
N MET A 131 -4.93 -17.95 -6.18
CA MET A 131 -5.59 -16.65 -6.38
C MET A 131 -4.57 -15.54 -6.58
N GLY A 132 -4.96 -14.50 -7.29
CA GLY A 132 -4.13 -13.30 -7.43
C GLY A 132 -4.93 -12.15 -8.02
N TYR A 133 -4.59 -10.93 -7.60
CA TYR A 133 -5.17 -9.71 -8.14
C TYR A 133 -4.24 -8.52 -7.90
N PRO A 134 -4.28 -7.48 -8.78
CA PRO A 134 -3.52 -6.27 -8.56
C PRO A 134 -4.10 -5.46 -7.40
N LEU A 135 -3.23 -4.85 -6.60
CA LEU A 135 -3.61 -4.02 -5.47
C LEU A 135 -2.67 -2.84 -5.34
N ASN A 136 -3.24 -1.65 -5.10
CA ASN A 136 -2.51 -0.50 -4.62
C ASN A 136 -2.76 -0.34 -3.12
N ILE A 137 -1.71 0.03 -2.40
CA ILE A 137 -1.75 0.27 -0.97
C ILE A 137 -1.19 1.66 -0.70
N SER A 138 -1.94 2.46 0.06
CA SER A 138 -1.43 3.67 0.69
C SER A 138 -1.57 3.52 2.19
N LEU A 139 -0.52 3.82 2.93
CA LEU A 139 -0.60 3.77 4.39
C LEU A 139 0.16 4.94 5.03
N VAL A 140 -0.27 5.32 6.21
CA VAL A 140 0.37 6.32 7.06
C VAL A 140 0.71 5.65 8.39
N VAL A 141 1.93 5.87 8.86
CA VAL A 141 2.37 5.52 10.21
C VAL A 141 2.59 6.78 11.02
N SER A 142 2.29 6.73 12.30
CA SER A 142 2.58 7.82 13.25
C SER A 142 3.25 7.27 14.50
N LYS A 143 4.04 8.12 15.13
CA LYS A 143 4.72 7.79 16.38
C LYS A 143 3.77 8.00 17.55
N GLN A 144 3.65 6.98 18.41
CA GLN A 144 2.86 6.98 19.64
C GLN A 144 3.81 6.76 20.80
N GLY A 145 4.28 7.86 21.43
CA GLY A 145 5.42 7.77 22.34
C GLY A 145 6.66 7.29 21.59
N ASP A 146 7.24 6.18 22.01
CA ASP A 146 8.42 5.58 21.38
C ASP A 146 8.07 4.51 20.33
N GLN A 147 6.80 4.25 20.08
CA GLN A 147 6.35 3.21 19.16
C GLN A 147 5.73 3.78 17.89
N TRP A 148 6.08 3.20 16.76
CA TRP A 148 5.39 3.45 15.50
C TRP A 148 4.15 2.58 15.40
N LYS A 149 3.05 3.17 14.91
CA LYS A 149 1.75 2.51 14.68
C LYS A 149 1.17 2.96 13.35
N ILE A 150 0.38 2.10 12.72
CA ILE A 150 -0.36 2.44 11.50
C ILE A 150 -1.57 3.30 11.88
N SER A 151 -1.71 4.46 11.25
CA SER A 151 -2.78 5.42 11.51
C SER A 151 -3.86 5.40 10.42
N ALA A 152 -3.48 5.13 9.18
CA ALA A 152 -4.43 5.05 8.07
C ALA A 152 -3.94 4.05 7.02
N MET A 153 -4.88 3.38 6.38
CA MET A 153 -4.64 2.52 5.22
C MET A 153 -5.72 2.77 4.17
N HIS A 154 -5.35 2.71 2.91
CA HIS A 154 -6.27 2.72 1.79
C HIS A 154 -5.83 1.69 0.76
N PHE A 155 -6.79 0.93 0.28
CA PHE A 155 -6.62 -0.08 -0.74
C PHE A 155 -7.41 0.30 -1.98
N SER A 156 -6.84 0.08 -3.17
CA SER A 156 -7.56 0.16 -4.42
C SER A 156 -7.12 -0.93 -5.38
N THR A 157 -8.06 -1.44 -6.16
CA THR A 157 -7.79 -2.44 -7.19
C THR A 157 -8.41 -1.97 -8.51
N LEU A 158 -8.04 -2.62 -9.61
CA LEU A 158 -8.72 -2.38 -10.87
C LEU A 158 -10.17 -2.84 -10.74
N ALA A 159 -11.11 -1.96 -11.02
CA ALA A 159 -12.48 -2.37 -11.28
C ALA A 159 -12.44 -3.35 -12.47
N GLY A 160 -12.98 -4.55 -12.29
CA GLY A 160 -13.05 -5.51 -13.38
C GLY A 160 -13.65 -4.85 -14.59
N THR A 161 -12.97 -4.89 -15.73
CA THR A 161 -13.64 -4.68 -16.99
C THR A 161 -14.65 -5.82 -17.08
N SER A 162 -15.94 -5.52 -16.90
CA SER A 162 -16.98 -6.43 -17.36
C SER A 162 -16.65 -6.70 -18.82
N SER A 163 -16.24 -7.93 -19.13
CA SER A 163 -16.22 -8.40 -20.50
C SER A 163 -17.64 -8.27 -21.01
N GLU A 164 -17.92 -7.21 -21.76
CA GLU A 164 -19.08 -7.19 -22.63
C GLU A 164 -18.77 -8.19 -23.75
N ASP A 165 -19.29 -9.39 -23.59
CA ASP A 165 -19.49 -10.36 -24.67
C ASP A 165 -20.82 -10.05 -25.39
#